data_8c7a2004c15e3271e822cbc279b348c4
#
_entry.id   8c7a2004c15e3271e822cbc279b348c4
#
_cell.length_a   1.000
_cell.length_b   1.000
_cell.length_c   1.000
_cell.angle_alpha   90.00
_cell.angle_beta   90.00
_cell.angle_gamma   90.00
#
_symmetry.space_group_name_H-M   'P 1'
#
loop_
_entity.id
_entity.type
_entity.pdbx_description
1 polymer ?
#
loop_
_entity_poly.entity_id
_entity_poly.type
_entity_poly.pdbx_seq_one_letter_code
_entity_poly.pdbx_strand_id
1 'polypeptide(L)'
;MRILVSGKNGQLGRSIQKLANADTKVGNNQNSNDFIFIGREELDLSSENNISHYFRNNNKFDIIINCAAYTAVDNAEEEQELANQINHLAVKQLAQISNEQQAKLIHISTDYVFDGESDKPYTEADETNPINVYGKTKLAGEKALQKIMPTDAIIIRTSWVYSEYGNNFVKTMLRLGKEKDEISVVSDQIGLPTYATDLAGA
;
A
#
# COMPACT_ATOMS: atom_id res chain seq x y z
N MET A 1 15.52 -6.05 -14.28
CA MET A 1 14.59 -4.91 -14.13
C MET A 1 14.96 -4.11 -12.90
N ARG A 2 14.77 -2.79 -12.94
CA ARG A 2 15.00 -1.90 -11.80
C ARG A 2 13.65 -1.58 -11.13
N ILE A 3 13.47 -2.02 -9.89
CA ILE A 3 12.19 -2.03 -9.19
C ILE A 3 12.28 -1.14 -7.94
N LEU A 4 11.45 -0.10 -7.88
CA LEU A 4 11.32 0.75 -6.71
C LEU A 4 10.21 0.22 -5.80
N VAL A 5 10.49 0.06 -4.50
CA VAL A 5 9.48 -0.28 -3.49
C VAL A 5 9.44 0.82 -2.44
N SER A 6 8.35 1.59 -2.42
CA SER A 6 8.12 2.59 -1.37
C SER A 6 7.49 1.96 -0.13
N GLY A 7 7.66 2.60 1.03
CA GLY A 7 7.13 2.08 2.29
C GLY A 7 7.92 0.91 2.87
N LYS A 8 9.24 0.90 2.69
CA LYS A 8 10.16 -0.16 3.13
C LYS A 8 10.02 -0.58 4.60
N ASN A 9 9.56 0.32 5.47
CA ASN A 9 9.43 0.09 6.90
C ASN A 9 8.07 -0.49 7.30
N GLY A 10 7.09 -0.50 6.37
CA GLY A 10 5.76 -1.07 6.57
C GLY A 10 5.76 -2.61 6.49
N GLN A 11 4.63 -3.22 6.85
CA GLN A 11 4.48 -4.68 6.88
C GLN A 11 4.76 -5.31 5.51
N LEU A 12 4.11 -4.81 4.45
CA LEU A 12 4.28 -5.33 3.09
C LEU A 12 5.68 -5.03 2.53
N GLY A 13 6.19 -3.80 2.70
CA GLY A 13 7.53 -3.44 2.24
C GLY A 13 8.62 -4.34 2.83
N ARG A 14 8.53 -4.67 4.13
CA ARG A 14 9.44 -5.63 4.78
C ARG A 14 9.27 -7.05 4.29
N SER A 15 8.04 -7.47 3.99
CA SER A 15 7.77 -8.80 3.43
C SER A 15 8.36 -8.95 2.03
N ILE A 16 8.20 -7.93 1.17
CA ILE A 16 8.83 -7.90 -0.17
C ILE A 16 10.36 -7.94 -0.04
N GLN A 17 10.93 -7.16 0.88
CA GLN A 17 12.39 -7.17 1.15
C GLN A 17 12.89 -8.56 1.53
N LYS A 18 12.16 -9.26 2.40
CA LYS A 18 12.52 -10.61 2.85
C LYS A 18 12.52 -11.61 1.68
N LEU A 19 11.52 -11.54 0.80
CA LEU A 19 11.44 -12.40 -0.39
C LEU A 19 12.52 -12.06 -1.42
N ALA A 20 12.71 -10.80 -1.76
CA ALA A 20 13.74 -10.37 -2.70
C ALA A 20 15.15 -10.78 -2.26
N ASN A 21 15.45 -10.71 -0.94
CA ASN A 21 16.71 -11.15 -0.39
C ASN A 21 16.87 -12.68 -0.37
N ALA A 22 15.78 -13.43 -0.30
CA ALA A 22 15.83 -14.89 -0.38
C ALA A 22 16.16 -15.35 -1.81
N ASP A 23 15.56 -14.74 -2.82
CA ASP A 23 15.79 -15.06 -4.23
C ASP A 23 17.26 -14.79 -4.66
N THR A 24 17.87 -13.74 -4.14
CA THR A 24 19.29 -13.44 -4.43
C THR A 24 20.27 -14.48 -3.87
N LYS A 25 19.87 -15.24 -2.84
CA LYS A 25 20.71 -16.28 -2.22
C LYS A 25 20.62 -17.65 -2.91
N VAL A 26 19.61 -17.89 -3.75
CA VAL A 26 19.31 -19.22 -4.29
C VAL A 26 19.83 -19.45 -5.71
N GLY A 27 20.33 -18.45 -6.44
CA GLY A 27 20.69 -18.72 -7.83
C GLY A 27 21.75 -17.82 -8.44
N ASN A 28 22.65 -18.44 -9.20
CA ASN A 28 23.54 -17.86 -10.20
C ASN A 28 22.76 -17.24 -11.39
N ASN A 29 21.72 -16.45 -11.15
CA ASN A 29 20.91 -15.87 -12.22
C ASN A 29 21.49 -14.53 -12.68
N GLN A 30 22.02 -14.49 -13.90
CA GLN A 30 22.46 -13.28 -14.60
C GLN A 30 21.35 -12.26 -14.87
N ASN A 31 20.10 -12.53 -14.46
CA ASN A 31 18.91 -11.68 -14.57
C ASN A 31 18.31 -11.33 -13.20
N SER A 32 19.13 -10.98 -12.21
CA SER A 32 18.60 -10.53 -10.92
C SER A 32 17.90 -9.18 -11.06
N ASN A 33 16.68 -9.08 -10.51
CA ASN A 33 15.99 -7.81 -10.38
C ASN A 33 16.75 -6.91 -9.38
N ASP A 34 16.90 -5.63 -9.75
CA ASP A 34 17.50 -4.60 -8.89
C ASP A 34 16.40 -3.94 -8.06
N PHE A 35 16.19 -4.42 -6.84
CA PHE A 35 15.20 -3.87 -5.92
C PHE A 35 15.78 -2.72 -5.11
N ILE A 36 15.13 -1.56 -5.17
CA ILE A 36 15.46 -0.36 -4.41
C ILE A 36 14.33 -0.10 -3.41
N PHE A 37 14.62 -0.30 -2.12
CA PHE A 37 13.66 -0.12 -1.03
C PHE A 37 13.85 1.23 -0.36
N ILE A 38 12.79 2.05 -0.33
CA ILE A 38 12.84 3.39 0.22
C ILE A 38 11.74 3.63 1.26
N GLY A 39 12.03 4.47 2.23
CA GLY A 39 11.11 4.93 3.25
C GLY A 39 10.79 6.41 3.11
N ARG A 40 10.14 6.96 4.14
CA ARG A 40 9.73 8.37 4.18
C ARG A 40 10.93 9.32 4.16
N GLU A 41 12.07 8.91 4.70
CA GLU A 41 13.28 9.74 4.75
C GLU A 41 13.84 10.03 3.36
N GLU A 42 13.72 9.06 2.43
CA GLU A 42 14.19 9.19 1.06
C GLU A 42 13.09 9.71 0.12
N LEU A 43 11.84 9.27 0.31
CA LEU A 43 10.68 9.65 -0.48
C LEU A 43 9.49 9.98 0.42
N ASP A 44 9.34 11.26 0.76
CA ASP A 44 8.20 11.75 1.54
C ASP A 44 7.01 12.07 0.62
N LEU A 45 5.99 11.20 0.67
CA LEU A 45 4.77 11.35 -0.11
C LEU A 45 3.90 12.53 0.36
N SER A 46 4.20 13.15 1.50
CA SER A 46 3.52 14.38 1.93
C SER A 46 4.05 15.63 1.21
N SER A 47 5.11 15.51 0.40
CA SER A 47 5.77 16.62 -0.28
C SER A 47 5.91 16.36 -1.78
N GLU A 48 5.14 17.09 -2.59
CA GLU A 48 5.24 17.06 -4.06
C GLU A 48 6.66 17.37 -4.56
N ASN A 49 7.32 18.34 -3.91
CA ASN A 49 8.68 18.72 -4.26
C ASN A 49 9.69 17.60 -3.96
N ASN A 50 9.52 16.89 -2.83
CA ASN A 50 10.39 15.76 -2.49
C ASN A 50 10.22 14.63 -3.50
N ILE A 51 8.99 14.29 -3.89
CA ILE A 51 8.72 13.28 -4.93
C ILE A 51 9.39 13.68 -6.24
N SER A 52 9.15 14.90 -6.73
CA SER A 52 9.76 15.39 -7.97
C SER A 52 11.30 15.39 -7.91
N HIS A 53 11.88 15.78 -6.78
CA HIS A 53 13.33 15.80 -6.58
C HIS A 53 13.91 14.37 -6.60
N TYR A 54 13.26 13.42 -5.90
CA TYR A 54 13.70 12.04 -5.85
C TYR A 54 13.80 11.44 -7.27
N PHE A 55 12.73 11.53 -8.05
CA PHE A 55 12.69 10.92 -9.38
C PHE A 55 13.56 11.63 -10.42
N ARG A 56 13.82 12.94 -10.28
CA ARG A 56 14.77 13.65 -11.15
C ARG A 56 16.23 13.26 -10.90
N ASN A 57 16.57 12.89 -9.67
CA ASN A 57 17.96 12.56 -9.27
C ASN A 57 18.26 11.07 -9.29
N ASN A 58 17.31 10.25 -9.67
CA ASN A 58 17.49 8.80 -9.79
C ASN A 58 17.27 8.34 -11.23
N ASN A 59 17.95 7.25 -11.61
CA ASN A 59 17.71 6.61 -12.89
C ASN A 59 16.27 6.08 -12.96
N LYS A 60 15.74 5.96 -14.18
CA LYS A 60 14.41 5.40 -14.43
C LYS A 60 14.23 4.03 -13.79
N PHE A 61 13.00 3.75 -13.42
CA PHE A 61 12.56 2.45 -12.92
C PHE A 61 11.72 1.76 -14.01
N ASP A 62 11.76 0.42 -14.03
CA ASP A 62 10.89 -0.39 -14.87
C ASP A 62 9.56 -0.66 -14.16
N ILE A 63 9.59 -0.81 -12.83
CA ILE A 63 8.43 -1.06 -11.98
C ILE A 63 8.52 -0.19 -10.72
N ILE A 64 7.40 0.39 -10.32
CA ILE A 64 7.23 1.07 -9.03
C ILE A 64 6.16 0.32 -8.24
N ILE A 65 6.48 -0.13 -7.03
CA ILE A 65 5.55 -0.77 -6.09
C ILE A 65 5.30 0.21 -4.95
N ASN A 66 4.13 0.82 -4.93
CA ASN A 66 3.76 1.77 -3.89
C ASN A 66 3.04 1.08 -2.73
N CYS A 67 3.82 0.72 -1.69
CA CYS A 67 3.31 0.20 -0.41
C CYS A 67 3.13 1.30 0.65
N ALA A 68 3.52 2.55 0.35
CA ALA A 68 3.39 3.65 1.29
C ALA A 68 1.97 4.24 1.23
N ALA A 69 1.39 4.51 2.39
CA ALA A 69 0.09 5.14 2.54
C ALA A 69 -0.05 5.80 3.91
N TYR A 70 -0.97 6.74 4.03
CA TYR A 70 -1.53 7.16 5.30
C TYR A 70 -2.58 6.12 5.73
N THR A 71 -2.35 5.41 6.82
CA THR A 71 -3.18 4.23 7.22
C THR A 71 -3.88 4.39 8.57
N ALA A 72 -3.73 5.54 9.25
CA ALA A 72 -4.41 5.82 10.50
C ALA A 72 -5.86 6.24 10.22
N VAL A 73 -6.78 5.25 10.10
CA VAL A 73 -8.17 5.45 9.65
C VAL A 73 -8.90 6.51 10.47
N ASP A 74 -8.86 6.40 11.80
CA ASP A 74 -9.55 7.32 12.70
C ASP A 74 -8.93 8.73 12.65
N ASN A 75 -7.60 8.82 12.64
CA ASN A 75 -6.90 10.11 12.56
C ASN A 75 -7.12 10.81 11.21
N ALA A 76 -7.46 10.07 10.16
CA ALA A 76 -7.73 10.65 8.84
C ALA A 76 -8.91 11.65 8.88
N GLU A 77 -9.88 11.46 9.80
CA GLU A 77 -11.00 12.38 9.97
C GLU A 77 -10.55 13.78 10.45
N GLU A 78 -9.47 13.85 11.22
CA GLU A 78 -8.87 15.09 11.71
C GLU A 78 -7.76 15.59 10.77
N GLU A 79 -7.00 14.69 10.14
CA GLU A 79 -5.85 14.98 9.29
C GLU A 79 -6.18 14.80 7.79
N GLN A 80 -7.35 15.29 7.35
CA GLN A 80 -7.89 15.07 5.99
C GLN A 80 -6.94 15.53 4.89
N GLU A 81 -6.29 16.69 5.08
CA GLU A 81 -5.36 17.23 4.10
C GLU A 81 -4.13 16.34 3.93
N LEU A 82 -3.56 15.84 5.04
CA LEU A 82 -2.42 14.94 5.01
C LEU A 82 -2.79 13.58 4.40
N ALA A 83 -3.95 13.04 4.77
CA ALA A 83 -4.47 11.79 4.18
C ALA A 83 -4.69 11.95 2.66
N ASN A 84 -5.30 13.05 2.22
CA ASN A 84 -5.49 13.35 0.79
C ASN A 84 -4.15 13.55 0.07
N GLN A 85 -3.20 14.25 0.67
CA GLN A 85 -1.88 14.47 0.08
C GLN A 85 -1.16 13.13 -0.20
N ILE A 86 -1.15 12.23 0.78
CA ILE A 86 -0.41 10.95 0.68
C ILE A 86 -1.17 9.91 -0.15
N ASN A 87 -2.49 9.75 0.09
CA ASN A 87 -3.27 8.67 -0.52
C ASN A 87 -3.83 9.02 -1.90
N HIS A 88 -3.92 10.30 -2.26
CA HIS A 88 -4.45 10.75 -3.54
C HIS A 88 -3.41 11.51 -4.37
N LEU A 89 -2.98 12.70 -3.91
CA LEU A 89 -2.15 13.58 -4.74
C LEU A 89 -0.77 12.98 -5.03
N ALA A 90 -0.13 12.35 -4.05
CA ALA A 90 1.12 11.63 -4.25
C ALA A 90 0.95 10.42 -5.19
N VAL A 91 -0.13 9.66 -5.07
CA VAL A 91 -0.43 8.55 -5.98
C VAL A 91 -0.63 9.04 -7.41
N LYS A 92 -1.36 10.16 -7.58
CA LYS A 92 -1.51 10.82 -8.88
C LYS A 92 -0.15 11.23 -9.46
N GLN A 93 0.73 11.82 -8.65
CA GLN A 93 2.07 12.23 -9.09
C GLN A 93 2.95 11.02 -9.44
N LEU A 94 2.91 9.94 -8.64
CA LEU A 94 3.59 8.70 -8.96
C LEU A 94 3.10 8.10 -10.27
N ALA A 95 1.79 8.14 -10.53
CA ALA A 95 1.22 7.69 -11.81
C ALA A 95 1.73 8.51 -13.00
N GLN A 96 1.80 9.84 -12.88
CA GLN A 96 2.35 10.72 -13.91
C GLN A 96 3.82 10.39 -14.20
N ILE A 97 4.64 10.26 -13.16
CA ILE A 97 6.06 9.93 -13.28
C ILE A 97 6.25 8.54 -13.89
N SER A 98 5.46 7.54 -13.44
CA SER A 98 5.52 6.18 -13.98
C SER A 98 5.19 6.17 -15.47
N ASN A 99 4.13 6.88 -15.87
CA ASN A 99 3.72 6.99 -17.27
C ASN A 99 4.81 7.67 -18.13
N GLU A 100 5.42 8.76 -17.64
CA GLU A 100 6.53 9.44 -18.31
C GLU A 100 7.79 8.56 -18.46
N GLN A 101 8.05 7.71 -17.47
CA GLN A 101 9.15 6.75 -17.49
C GLN A 101 8.85 5.48 -18.29
N GLN A 102 7.60 5.25 -18.68
CA GLN A 102 7.10 3.98 -19.22
C GLN A 102 7.26 2.80 -18.24
N ALA A 103 7.19 3.10 -16.94
CA ALA A 103 7.24 2.13 -15.87
C ALA A 103 5.84 1.57 -15.57
N LYS A 104 5.77 0.33 -15.08
CA LYS A 104 4.54 -0.21 -14.48
C LYS A 104 4.39 0.32 -13.06
N LEU A 105 3.14 0.54 -12.62
CA LEU A 105 2.86 0.96 -11.24
C LEU A 105 1.92 -0.05 -10.56
N ILE A 106 2.40 -0.64 -9.47
CA ILE A 106 1.59 -1.49 -8.58
C ILE A 106 1.26 -0.66 -7.34
N HIS A 107 -0.03 -0.44 -7.08
CA HIS A 107 -0.50 0.37 -5.96
C HIS A 107 -1.36 -0.44 -5.00
N ILE A 108 -1.01 -0.40 -3.72
CA ILE A 108 -1.78 -1.08 -2.68
C ILE A 108 -2.91 -0.16 -2.19
N SER A 109 -4.13 -0.62 -2.35
CA SER A 109 -5.35 0.03 -1.90
C SER A 109 -6.02 -0.74 -0.76
N THR A 110 -7.29 -0.48 -0.50
CA THR A 110 -8.03 -0.97 0.67
C THR A 110 -9.46 -1.38 0.30
N ASP A 111 -10.04 -2.27 1.09
CA ASP A 111 -11.47 -2.58 1.12
C ASP A 111 -12.35 -1.41 1.60
N TYR A 112 -11.78 -0.44 2.34
CA TYR A 112 -12.48 0.79 2.78
C TYR A 112 -12.98 1.68 1.63
N VAL A 113 -12.70 1.33 0.38
CA VAL A 113 -13.32 1.96 -0.80
C VAL A 113 -14.79 1.57 -0.98
N PHE A 114 -15.24 0.53 -0.30
CA PHE A 114 -16.63 0.07 -0.23
C PHE A 114 -17.34 0.61 1.03
N ASP A 115 -18.66 0.57 1.08
CA ASP A 115 -19.46 1.01 2.23
C ASP A 115 -19.61 -0.03 3.35
N GLY A 116 -19.35 -1.31 3.05
CA GLY A 116 -19.51 -2.39 4.01
C GLY A 116 -20.94 -2.93 4.17
N GLU A 117 -21.88 -2.46 3.36
CA GLU A 117 -23.32 -2.81 3.46
C GLU A 117 -23.68 -4.15 2.77
N SER A 118 -22.74 -4.75 2.02
CA SER A 118 -22.99 -6.00 1.31
C SER A 118 -22.95 -7.21 2.26
N ASP A 119 -23.94 -8.10 2.11
CA ASP A 119 -23.99 -9.42 2.75
C ASP A 119 -23.19 -10.50 1.99
N LYS A 120 -22.55 -10.11 0.88
CA LYS A 120 -21.71 -10.97 0.04
C LYS A 120 -20.29 -10.39 -0.06
N PRO A 121 -19.28 -11.24 -0.33
CA PRO A 121 -17.95 -10.74 -0.62
C PRO A 121 -17.96 -9.75 -1.80
N TYR A 122 -17.28 -8.61 -1.63
CA TYR A 122 -17.07 -7.64 -2.70
C TYR A 122 -16.16 -8.20 -3.78
N THR A 123 -16.42 -7.79 -5.00
CA THR A 123 -15.59 -8.04 -6.19
C THR A 123 -14.97 -6.73 -6.70
N GLU A 124 -14.05 -6.84 -7.65
CA GLU A 124 -13.39 -5.68 -8.26
C GLU A 124 -14.36 -4.81 -9.08
N ALA A 125 -15.48 -5.40 -9.53
CA ALA A 125 -16.50 -4.73 -10.35
C ALA A 125 -17.60 -4.04 -9.53
N ASP A 126 -17.65 -4.28 -8.21
CA ASP A 126 -18.69 -3.70 -7.36
C ASP A 126 -18.49 -2.19 -7.21
N GLU A 127 -19.61 -1.49 -7.06
CA GLU A 127 -19.61 -0.04 -6.90
C GLU A 127 -18.91 0.38 -5.61
N THR A 128 -18.03 1.35 -5.73
CA THR A 128 -17.28 1.90 -4.59
C THR A 128 -18.06 3.04 -3.94
N ASN A 129 -18.22 3.01 -2.61
CA ASN A 129 -18.95 4.01 -1.84
C ASN A 129 -18.30 4.23 -0.45
N PRO A 130 -17.08 4.79 -0.37
CA PRO A 130 -16.36 4.93 0.90
C PRO A 130 -17.07 5.87 1.86
N ILE A 131 -17.24 5.43 3.10
CA ILE A 131 -17.96 6.17 4.14
C ILE A 131 -17.06 7.12 4.95
N ASN A 132 -15.75 6.86 5.01
CA ASN A 132 -14.79 7.63 5.81
C ASN A 132 -13.72 8.33 4.93
N VAL A 133 -12.98 9.28 5.53
CA VAL A 133 -11.93 10.06 4.84
C VAL A 133 -10.82 9.16 4.30
N TYR A 134 -10.38 8.15 5.07
CA TYR A 134 -9.38 7.21 4.62
C TYR A 134 -9.78 6.52 3.31
N GLY A 135 -10.96 5.89 3.28
CA GLY A 135 -11.49 5.24 2.09
C GLY A 135 -11.68 6.20 0.91
N LYS A 136 -12.21 7.41 1.17
CA LYS A 136 -12.40 8.45 0.14
C LYS A 136 -11.07 8.87 -0.50
N THR A 137 -10.03 9.09 0.31
CA THR A 137 -8.71 9.49 -0.19
C THR A 137 -8.01 8.36 -0.95
N LYS A 138 -8.12 7.11 -0.48
CA LYS A 138 -7.62 5.93 -1.20
C LYS A 138 -8.31 5.74 -2.55
N LEU A 139 -9.64 5.83 -2.60
CA LEU A 139 -10.41 5.75 -3.85
C LEU A 139 -10.07 6.88 -4.82
N ALA A 140 -9.84 8.11 -4.33
CA ALA A 140 -9.40 9.21 -5.17
C ALA A 140 -8.05 8.92 -5.84
N GLY A 141 -7.13 8.29 -5.10
CA GLY A 141 -5.85 7.79 -5.63
C GLY A 141 -6.03 6.72 -6.70
N GLU A 142 -6.89 5.72 -6.48
CA GLU A 142 -7.22 4.69 -7.48
C GLU A 142 -7.76 5.32 -8.77
N LYS A 143 -8.73 6.23 -8.66
CA LYS A 143 -9.34 6.92 -9.82
C LYS A 143 -8.32 7.75 -10.59
N ALA A 144 -7.42 8.45 -9.89
CA ALA A 144 -6.35 9.21 -10.52
C ALA A 144 -5.38 8.28 -11.28
N LEU A 145 -4.99 7.16 -10.66
CA LEU A 145 -4.13 6.16 -11.25
C LEU A 145 -4.74 5.53 -12.49
N GLN A 146 -5.99 5.05 -12.41
CA GLN A 146 -6.73 4.46 -13.53
C GLN A 146 -6.87 5.43 -14.72
N LYS A 147 -7.08 6.72 -14.44
CA LYS A 147 -7.20 7.75 -15.47
C LYS A 147 -5.87 8.00 -16.20
N ILE A 148 -4.74 7.97 -15.49
CA ILE A 148 -3.42 8.29 -16.05
C ILE A 148 -2.77 7.06 -16.70
N MET A 149 -2.96 5.88 -16.09
CA MET A 149 -2.32 4.61 -16.49
C MET A 149 -3.37 3.48 -16.62
N PRO A 150 -4.27 3.55 -17.61
CA PRO A 150 -5.39 2.59 -17.71
C PRO A 150 -4.96 1.14 -17.99
N THR A 151 -3.77 0.92 -18.52
CA THR A 151 -3.26 -0.41 -18.93
C THR A 151 -1.97 -0.81 -18.23
N ASP A 152 -1.26 0.14 -17.63
CA ASP A 152 0.10 -0.06 -17.12
C ASP A 152 0.16 0.03 -15.58
N ALA A 153 -0.99 0.00 -14.94
CA ALA A 153 -1.11 -0.02 -13.50
C ALA A 153 -1.89 -1.25 -13.00
N ILE A 154 -1.49 -1.73 -11.81
CA ILE A 154 -2.20 -2.75 -11.05
C ILE A 154 -2.59 -2.11 -9.71
N ILE A 155 -3.87 -2.19 -9.36
CA ILE A 155 -4.40 -1.76 -8.05
C ILE A 155 -4.77 -3.02 -7.28
N ILE A 156 -4.17 -3.20 -6.11
CA ILE A 156 -4.44 -4.34 -5.23
C ILE A 156 -5.17 -3.82 -4.00
N ARG A 157 -6.46 -4.08 -3.89
CA ARG A 157 -7.25 -3.83 -2.69
C ARG A 157 -6.99 -4.95 -1.69
N THR A 158 -6.70 -4.59 -0.45
CA THR A 158 -6.40 -5.54 0.63
C THR A 158 -7.07 -5.10 1.92
N SER A 159 -7.27 -6.02 2.84
CA SER A 159 -7.87 -5.76 4.15
C SER A 159 -7.06 -6.42 5.25
N TRP A 160 -7.06 -5.83 6.44
CA TRP A 160 -6.56 -6.40 7.69
C TRP A 160 -5.16 -7.02 7.55
N VAL A 161 -4.25 -6.30 6.87
CA VAL A 161 -2.88 -6.79 6.63
C VAL A 161 -2.18 -7.05 7.95
N TYR A 162 -1.64 -8.26 8.11
CA TYR A 162 -0.86 -8.66 9.28
C TYR A 162 0.45 -9.33 8.90
N SER A 163 1.42 -9.21 9.79
CA SER A 163 2.72 -9.85 9.68
C SER A 163 3.43 -9.86 11.03
N GLU A 164 4.62 -10.44 11.08
CA GLU A 164 5.55 -10.32 12.19
C GLU A 164 6.05 -8.88 12.41
N TYR A 165 5.92 -8.00 11.39
CA TYR A 165 6.37 -6.61 11.42
C TYR A 165 5.28 -5.64 11.88
N GLY A 166 5.71 -4.49 12.44
CA GLY A 166 4.80 -3.41 12.78
C GLY A 166 3.74 -3.76 13.81
N ASN A 167 2.72 -2.92 13.89
CA ASN A 167 1.52 -3.16 14.71
C ASN A 167 0.38 -3.64 13.80
N ASN A 168 -0.40 -4.60 14.28
CA ASN A 168 -1.58 -5.11 13.58
C ASN A 168 -2.55 -5.75 14.58
N PHE A 169 -3.78 -6.02 14.11
CA PHE A 169 -4.83 -6.59 14.92
C PHE A 169 -4.43 -7.92 15.56
N VAL A 170 -3.81 -8.83 14.80
CA VAL A 170 -3.40 -10.16 15.29
C VAL A 170 -2.44 -10.03 16.47
N LYS A 171 -1.40 -9.20 16.34
CA LYS A 171 -0.43 -8.96 17.42
C LYS A 171 -1.08 -8.29 18.64
N THR A 172 -2.02 -7.39 18.41
CA THR A 172 -2.78 -6.74 19.48
C THR A 172 -3.61 -7.76 20.26
N MET A 173 -4.33 -8.64 19.57
CA MET A 173 -5.12 -9.70 20.22
C MET A 173 -4.23 -10.70 20.98
N LEU A 174 -3.11 -11.11 20.39
CA LEU A 174 -2.14 -11.99 21.05
C LEU A 174 -1.55 -11.36 22.32
N ARG A 175 -1.28 -10.05 22.32
CA ARG A 175 -0.80 -9.33 23.49
C ARG A 175 -1.90 -9.21 24.55
N LEU A 176 -3.07 -8.72 24.18
CA LEU A 176 -4.18 -8.54 25.10
C LEU A 176 -4.64 -9.86 25.73
N GLY A 177 -4.66 -10.96 24.97
CA GLY A 177 -5.00 -12.28 25.49
C GLY A 177 -4.01 -12.85 26.51
N LYS A 178 -2.80 -12.27 26.61
CA LYS A 178 -1.83 -12.60 27.66
C LYS A 178 -1.96 -11.70 28.89
N GLU A 179 -2.48 -10.48 28.70
CA GLU A 179 -2.50 -9.42 29.72
C GLU A 179 -3.86 -9.30 30.43
N LYS A 180 -4.95 -9.78 29.82
CA LYS A 180 -6.33 -9.59 30.29
C LYS A 180 -7.11 -10.89 30.30
N ASP A 181 -7.97 -11.03 31.31
CA ASP A 181 -8.88 -12.17 31.43
C ASP A 181 -10.06 -12.09 30.44
N GLU A 182 -10.47 -10.85 30.07
CA GLU A 182 -11.55 -10.58 29.12
C GLU A 182 -11.13 -9.54 28.10
N ILE A 183 -11.55 -9.73 26.85
CA ILE A 183 -11.30 -8.81 25.73
C ILE A 183 -12.64 -8.53 25.04
N SER A 184 -13.02 -7.25 24.92
CA SER A 184 -14.14 -6.82 24.08
C SER A 184 -13.66 -6.49 22.68
N VAL A 185 -14.31 -7.05 21.67
CA VAL A 185 -14.04 -6.81 20.26
C VAL A 185 -15.34 -6.44 19.56
N VAL A 186 -15.29 -5.51 18.60
CA VAL A 186 -16.44 -5.19 17.75
C VAL A 186 -16.91 -6.45 17.02
N SER A 187 -18.22 -6.67 16.96
CA SER A 187 -18.83 -7.89 16.42
C SER A 187 -19.51 -7.69 15.06
N ASP A 188 -19.64 -6.45 14.62
CA ASP A 188 -20.33 -6.02 13.39
C ASP A 188 -19.39 -5.77 12.20
N GLN A 189 -18.08 -5.92 12.40
CA GLN A 189 -17.10 -5.81 11.32
C GLN A 189 -16.69 -7.20 10.83
N ILE A 190 -17.01 -7.48 9.57
CA ILE A 190 -16.65 -8.72 8.89
C ILE A 190 -15.52 -8.41 7.89
N GLY A 191 -14.40 -9.11 8.00
CA GLY A 191 -13.26 -8.92 7.11
C GLY A 191 -12.38 -10.16 7.02
N LEU A 192 -11.52 -10.21 6.02
CA LEU A 192 -10.56 -11.29 5.80
C LEU A 192 -9.15 -10.77 6.08
N PRO A 193 -8.43 -11.35 7.07
CA PRO A 193 -7.03 -11.00 7.30
C PRO A 193 -6.16 -11.40 6.12
N THR A 194 -5.28 -10.49 5.69
CA THR A 194 -4.31 -10.72 4.61
C THR A 194 -2.91 -10.86 5.18
N TYR A 195 -2.27 -12.02 5.00
CA TYR A 195 -0.88 -12.20 5.42
C TYR A 195 0.06 -11.46 4.45
N ALA A 196 0.86 -10.52 4.98
CA ALA A 196 1.69 -9.65 4.15
C ALA A 196 2.76 -10.40 3.32
N THR A 197 3.21 -11.57 3.78
CA THR A 197 4.18 -12.38 3.04
C THR A 197 3.53 -13.06 1.83
N ASP A 198 2.28 -13.52 1.95
CA ASP A 198 1.53 -14.10 0.83
C ASP A 198 1.21 -13.01 -0.21
N LEU A 199 0.76 -11.82 0.26
CA LEU A 199 0.54 -10.66 -0.60
C LEU A 199 1.82 -10.21 -1.31
N ALA A 200 2.98 -10.34 -0.67
CA ALA A 200 4.28 -10.00 -1.27
C ALA A 200 4.75 -11.04 -2.30
N GLY A 201 4.25 -12.27 -2.23
CA GLY A 201 4.57 -13.35 -3.16
C GLY A 201 3.65 -13.42 -4.38
N ALA A 202 2.51 -12.72 -4.32
CA ALA A 202 1.53 -12.66 -5.42
C ALA A 202 1.93 -11.64 -6.49
#